data_827f91e01faccb955e7723d1b8765030
#
_entry.id   827f91e01faccb955e7723d1b8765030
#
_cell.length_a   1.000
_cell.length_b   1.000
_cell.length_c   1.000
_cell.angle_alpha   90.00
_cell.angle_beta   90.00
_cell.angle_gamma   90.00
#
_symmetry.space_group_name_H-M   'P 1'
#
loop_
_entity.id
_entity.type
_entity.pdbx_description
1 polymer ?
#
loop_
_entity_poly.entity_id
_entity_poly.type
_entity_poly.pdbx_seq_one_letter_code
_entity_poly.pdbx_strand_id
1 'polypeptide(L)'
;MKHKKKLIALTAVCALLAYWLYPDQHPVYPASDHYDPKTQTFFNPEPQQKPTGLTGAFWKILTDPQATRPPKPLPTVKPDWQTFLAAPEGKSRFVWFGHSTLLMRIGGQTVITDPVFGNSVSPIPITMKRFQPAPAEIDELPPVDVILISHSHYDHLEKDSVQALNSKGNSHFIVSLGMGVLLKKWGVPQERITELDWWQSTERNGIRYTALPARHDSSRTLTDHNQALWSSFAIEHGGEKFYFHGDSAQGSHFDKIAEKFNGFDITFIENGQYSKHWPNNHLFPEQTARYAAQLAPKRFMPIHWGAYAMALHAWNEPLLQSLPLARSLGVNPLTPLMGQVFDADTATQDWFAEPLQ
;
A
#
# COMPACT_ATOMS: atom_id res chain seq x y z
N MET A 1 5.16 1.70 -44.58
CA MET A 1 5.20 2.20 -43.18
C MET A 1 3.84 2.25 -42.51
N LYS A 2 2.79 2.80 -43.09
CA LYS A 2 1.44 2.91 -42.44
C LYS A 2 0.80 1.56 -42.07
N HIS A 3 0.95 0.51 -42.91
CA HIS A 3 0.41 -0.82 -42.63
C HIS A 3 1.13 -1.53 -41.47
N LYS A 4 2.47 -1.40 -41.36
CA LYS A 4 3.23 -1.97 -40.23
C LYS A 4 2.81 -1.32 -38.89
N LYS A 5 2.59 0.02 -38.88
CA LYS A 5 2.12 0.70 -37.65
C LYS A 5 0.71 0.27 -37.22
N LYS A 6 -0.21 0.07 -38.21
CA LYS A 6 -1.57 -0.45 -37.93
C LYS A 6 -1.55 -1.88 -37.40
N LEU A 7 -0.68 -2.74 -37.95
CA LEU A 7 -0.54 -4.14 -37.51
C LEU A 7 0.03 -4.19 -36.07
N ILE A 8 1.06 -3.39 -35.77
CA ILE A 8 1.63 -3.31 -34.41
C ILE A 8 0.59 -2.80 -33.41
N ALA A 9 -0.21 -1.78 -33.78
CA ALA A 9 -1.29 -1.28 -32.92
C ALA A 9 -2.37 -2.32 -32.68
N LEU A 10 -2.77 -3.08 -33.72
CA LEU A 10 -3.75 -4.15 -33.59
C LEU A 10 -3.23 -5.30 -32.71
N THR A 11 -1.98 -5.71 -32.88
CA THR A 11 -1.35 -6.74 -32.07
C THR A 11 -1.25 -6.31 -30.61
N ALA A 12 -0.92 -5.05 -30.33
CA ALA A 12 -0.88 -4.51 -28.98
C ALA A 12 -2.28 -4.48 -28.33
N VAL A 13 -3.30 -4.09 -29.08
CA VAL A 13 -4.71 -4.11 -28.61
C VAL A 13 -5.17 -5.55 -28.34
N CYS A 14 -4.87 -6.50 -29.23
CA CYS A 14 -5.20 -7.91 -29.01
C CYS A 14 -4.45 -8.50 -27.81
N ALA A 15 -3.19 -8.17 -27.61
CA ALA A 15 -2.42 -8.61 -26.46
C ALA A 15 -2.96 -8.01 -25.14
N LEU A 16 -3.35 -6.75 -25.15
CA LEU A 16 -4.04 -6.10 -24.03
C LEU A 16 -5.38 -6.79 -23.75
N LEU A 17 -6.20 -7.01 -24.76
CA LEU A 17 -7.48 -7.70 -24.61
C LEU A 17 -7.28 -9.14 -24.11
N ALA A 18 -6.29 -9.86 -24.61
CA ALA A 18 -5.97 -11.19 -24.11
C ALA A 18 -5.54 -11.14 -22.63
N TYR A 19 -4.67 -10.24 -22.25
CA TYR A 19 -4.28 -10.04 -20.83
C TYR A 19 -5.48 -9.75 -19.93
N TRP A 20 -6.47 -8.98 -20.42
CA TRP A 20 -7.66 -8.59 -19.66
C TRP A 20 -8.75 -9.66 -19.61
N LEU A 21 -8.79 -10.56 -20.60
CA LEU A 21 -9.87 -11.57 -20.77
C LEU A 21 -9.45 -12.98 -20.35
N TYR A 22 -8.12 -13.27 -20.27
CA TYR A 22 -7.64 -14.58 -19.83
C TYR A 22 -7.19 -14.48 -18.37
N PRO A 23 -7.99 -15.01 -17.42
CA PRO A 23 -7.62 -15.00 -16.01
C PRO A 23 -6.40 -15.88 -15.77
N ASP A 24 -5.55 -15.46 -14.85
CA ASP A 24 -4.53 -16.33 -14.28
C ASP A 24 -5.22 -17.46 -13.52
N GLN A 25 -4.67 -18.68 -13.58
CA GLN A 25 -5.21 -19.77 -12.78
C GLN A 25 -4.73 -19.63 -11.33
N HIS A 26 -5.63 -19.31 -10.45
CA HIS A 26 -5.37 -19.26 -9.02
C HIS A 26 -5.61 -20.62 -8.37
N PRO A 27 -4.78 -21.03 -7.39
CA PRO A 27 -5.08 -22.18 -6.54
C PRO A 27 -6.40 -21.97 -5.80
N VAL A 28 -7.00 -23.07 -5.37
CA VAL A 28 -8.15 -23.02 -4.45
C VAL A 28 -7.64 -23.01 -3.00
N TYR A 29 -8.31 -22.26 -2.14
CA TYR A 29 -7.92 -22.05 -0.74
C TYR A 29 -8.99 -22.55 0.24
N PRO A 30 -9.37 -23.84 0.21
CA PRO A 30 -10.52 -24.37 0.98
C PRO A 30 -10.29 -24.32 2.51
N ALA A 31 -9.05 -24.11 2.96
CA ALA A 31 -8.72 -23.96 4.37
C ALA A 31 -8.88 -22.51 4.88
N SER A 32 -9.16 -21.55 4.00
CA SER A 32 -9.39 -20.16 4.39
C SER A 32 -10.88 -19.96 4.70
N ASP A 33 -11.18 -19.42 5.88
CA ASP A 33 -12.54 -19.04 6.28
C ASP A 33 -13.11 -17.86 5.48
N HIS A 34 -12.28 -17.24 4.62
CA HIS A 34 -12.60 -16.06 3.82
C HIS A 34 -12.65 -16.35 2.32
N TYR A 35 -12.64 -17.63 1.93
CA TYR A 35 -12.65 -18.06 0.55
C TYR A 35 -13.88 -18.88 0.21
N ASP A 36 -14.58 -18.51 -0.87
CA ASP A 36 -15.68 -19.30 -1.41
C ASP A 36 -15.17 -20.20 -2.56
N PRO A 37 -15.13 -21.52 -2.36
CA PRO A 37 -14.63 -22.45 -3.38
C PRO A 37 -15.56 -22.56 -4.62
N LYS A 38 -16.81 -22.11 -4.54
CA LYS A 38 -17.75 -22.14 -5.68
C LYS A 38 -17.46 -20.99 -6.65
N THR A 39 -17.23 -19.81 -6.12
CA THR A 39 -16.88 -18.64 -6.93
C THR A 39 -15.37 -18.51 -7.16
N GLN A 40 -14.57 -19.25 -6.41
CA GLN A 40 -13.10 -19.15 -6.37
C GLN A 40 -12.61 -17.75 -6.02
N THR A 41 -13.27 -17.08 -5.09
CA THR A 41 -12.96 -15.71 -4.67
C THR A 41 -12.92 -15.59 -3.15
N PHE A 42 -12.09 -14.64 -2.67
CA PHE A 42 -12.14 -14.19 -1.29
C PHE A 42 -13.31 -13.21 -1.07
N PHE A 43 -13.75 -13.08 0.16
CA PHE A 43 -14.87 -12.20 0.51
C PHE A 43 -14.66 -11.49 1.84
N ASN A 44 -15.30 -10.33 1.98
CA ASN A 44 -15.37 -9.63 3.25
C ASN A 44 -16.49 -10.24 4.11
N PRO A 45 -16.22 -10.53 5.40
CA PRO A 45 -17.25 -11.04 6.31
C PRO A 45 -18.40 -10.04 6.56
N GLU A 46 -18.11 -8.75 6.47
CA GLU A 46 -19.09 -7.69 6.65
C GLU A 46 -19.81 -7.34 5.33
N PRO A 47 -21.09 -6.93 5.41
CA PRO A 47 -21.85 -6.54 4.23
C PRO A 47 -21.16 -5.44 3.42
N GLN A 48 -21.16 -5.60 2.09
CA GLN A 48 -20.59 -4.64 1.14
C GLN A 48 -21.68 -3.77 0.52
N GLN A 49 -21.51 -2.46 0.58
CA GLN A 49 -22.32 -1.55 -0.23
C GLN A 49 -21.78 -1.55 -1.66
N LYS A 50 -22.67 -1.68 -2.63
CA LYS A 50 -22.25 -1.64 -4.03
C LYS A 50 -21.73 -0.24 -4.38
N PRO A 51 -20.59 -0.14 -5.08
CA PRO A 51 -20.12 1.14 -5.60
C PRO A 51 -21.17 1.79 -6.51
N THR A 52 -21.26 3.12 -6.46
CA THR A 52 -22.24 3.89 -7.24
C THR A 52 -21.59 5.04 -7.97
N GLY A 53 -22.06 5.38 -9.17
CA GLY A 53 -21.56 6.54 -9.90
C GLY A 53 -20.09 6.48 -10.33
N LEU A 54 -19.51 5.27 -10.42
CA LEU A 54 -18.10 5.04 -10.76
C LEU A 54 -17.69 5.69 -12.08
N THR A 55 -18.51 5.57 -13.13
CA THR A 55 -18.23 6.16 -14.45
C THR A 55 -18.08 7.68 -14.37
N GLY A 56 -18.95 8.36 -13.64
CA GLY A 56 -18.88 9.81 -13.45
C GLY A 56 -17.69 10.23 -12.60
N ALA A 57 -17.40 9.50 -11.53
CA ALA A 57 -16.23 9.74 -10.69
C ALA A 57 -14.92 9.55 -11.47
N PHE A 58 -14.80 8.43 -12.19
CA PHE A 58 -13.64 8.13 -13.03
C PHE A 58 -13.45 9.18 -14.14
N TRP A 59 -14.53 9.59 -14.80
CA TRP A 59 -14.47 10.67 -15.80
C TRP A 59 -13.93 11.98 -15.22
N LYS A 60 -14.37 12.38 -14.02
CA LYS A 60 -13.84 13.57 -13.33
C LYS A 60 -12.36 13.45 -12.97
N ILE A 61 -11.92 12.31 -12.47
CA ILE A 61 -10.49 12.06 -12.18
C ILE A 61 -9.63 12.24 -13.44
N LEU A 62 -10.14 11.81 -14.60
CA LEU A 62 -9.42 11.92 -15.86
C LEU A 62 -9.45 13.33 -16.47
N THR A 63 -10.56 14.06 -16.32
CA THR A 63 -10.79 15.33 -17.03
C THR A 63 -10.48 16.56 -16.18
N ASP A 64 -10.48 16.44 -14.85
CA ASP A 64 -10.16 17.52 -13.91
C ASP A 64 -9.11 17.11 -12.86
N PRO A 65 -7.93 16.68 -13.31
CA PRO A 65 -6.89 16.21 -12.39
C PRO A 65 -6.27 17.34 -11.55
N GLN A 66 -6.45 18.60 -11.93
CA GLN A 66 -5.82 19.73 -11.22
C GLN A 66 -6.46 20.00 -9.85
N ALA A 67 -7.76 19.72 -9.71
CA ALA A 67 -8.45 19.87 -8.42
C ALA A 67 -7.93 18.91 -7.34
N THR A 68 -7.34 17.77 -7.75
CA THR A 68 -6.92 16.70 -6.85
C THR A 68 -5.41 16.61 -6.65
N ARG A 69 -4.61 17.30 -7.45
CA ARG A 69 -3.14 17.24 -7.44
C ARG A 69 -2.53 18.45 -6.74
N PRO A 70 -1.32 18.33 -6.17
CA PRO A 70 -0.60 19.49 -5.65
C PRO A 70 -0.25 20.45 -6.79
N PRO A 71 -0.34 21.78 -6.57
CA PRO A 71 -0.05 22.79 -7.61
C PRO A 71 1.44 22.87 -7.98
N LYS A 72 2.31 22.40 -7.10
CA LYS A 72 3.77 22.32 -7.27
C LYS A 72 4.28 20.97 -6.73
N PRO A 73 5.51 20.56 -7.07
CA PRO A 73 6.13 19.38 -6.46
C PRO A 73 6.12 19.46 -4.93
N LEU A 74 5.81 18.36 -4.29
CA LEU A 74 5.84 18.24 -2.83
C LEU A 74 7.30 18.25 -2.32
N PRO A 75 7.56 18.80 -1.13
CA PRO A 75 8.89 18.82 -0.56
C PRO A 75 9.40 17.39 -0.34
N THR A 76 10.60 17.12 -0.84
CA THR A 76 11.29 15.83 -0.72
C THR A 76 12.74 16.05 -0.33
N VAL A 77 13.35 15.06 0.29
CA VAL A 77 14.78 15.02 0.58
C VAL A 77 15.35 13.69 0.06
N LYS A 78 16.62 13.69 -0.36
CA LYS A 78 17.30 12.43 -0.65
C LYS A 78 17.52 11.66 0.64
N PRO A 79 17.22 10.34 0.67
CA PRO A 79 17.46 9.55 1.87
C PRO A 79 18.93 9.50 2.26
N ASP A 80 19.21 9.71 3.54
CA ASP A 80 20.54 9.46 4.13
C ASP A 80 20.66 7.96 4.47
N TRP A 81 21.20 7.20 3.52
CA TRP A 81 21.37 5.75 3.68
C TRP A 81 22.34 5.38 4.81
N GLN A 82 23.32 6.22 5.09
CA GLN A 82 24.24 5.97 6.21
C GLN A 82 23.48 6.06 7.55
N THR A 83 22.71 7.11 7.74
CA THR A 83 21.83 7.25 8.90
C THR A 83 20.81 6.12 8.96
N PHE A 84 20.15 5.77 7.84
CA PHE A 84 19.16 4.69 7.80
C PHE A 84 19.73 3.34 8.25
N LEU A 85 20.88 2.95 7.68
CA LEU A 85 21.51 1.65 7.96
C LEU A 85 22.14 1.58 9.37
N ALA A 86 22.55 2.71 9.94
CA ALA A 86 23.12 2.82 11.28
C ALA A 86 22.03 2.92 12.38
N ALA A 87 20.85 2.29 12.18
CA ALA A 87 19.83 2.24 13.23
C ALA A 87 20.43 1.65 14.51
N PRO A 88 20.24 2.30 15.67
CA PRO A 88 20.72 1.77 16.95
C PRO A 88 20.08 0.42 17.26
N GLU A 89 20.75 -0.41 18.04
CA GLU A 89 20.17 -1.66 18.53
C GLU A 89 18.86 -1.38 19.30
N GLY A 90 17.82 -2.16 19.00
CA GLY A 90 16.51 -2.00 19.62
C GLY A 90 15.69 -0.78 19.13
N LYS A 91 16.15 -0.08 18.08
CA LYS A 91 15.39 1.00 17.45
C LYS A 91 15.26 0.77 15.95
N SER A 92 14.08 1.03 15.43
CA SER A 92 13.79 0.95 14.00
C SER A 92 13.86 2.31 13.33
N ARG A 93 14.21 2.34 12.05
CA ARG A 93 14.21 3.55 11.20
C ARG A 93 13.42 3.34 9.94
N PHE A 94 12.90 4.44 9.40
CA PHE A 94 11.96 4.42 8.31
C PHE A 94 12.29 5.49 7.27
N VAL A 95 11.92 5.24 6.01
CA VAL A 95 11.88 6.21 4.91
C VAL A 95 10.58 6.03 4.17
N TRP A 96 9.86 7.12 3.92
CA TRP A 96 8.62 7.11 3.15
C TRP A 96 8.84 7.63 1.73
N PHE A 97 8.32 6.91 0.73
CA PHE A 97 8.44 7.25 -0.70
C PHE A 97 7.15 7.82 -1.31
N GLY A 98 6.19 8.15 -0.46
CA GLY A 98 4.83 8.49 -0.87
C GLY A 98 3.92 7.26 -0.95
N HIS A 99 2.61 7.49 -0.96
CA HIS A 99 1.59 6.45 -0.95
C HIS A 99 1.79 5.46 0.21
N SER A 100 1.78 4.16 -0.07
CA SER A 100 1.99 3.10 0.92
C SER A 100 3.41 2.49 0.87
N THR A 101 4.34 3.10 0.12
CA THR A 101 5.71 2.61 0.00
C THR A 101 6.57 3.14 1.15
N LEU A 102 6.98 2.25 2.04
CA LEU A 102 7.88 2.52 3.18
C LEU A 102 9.09 1.60 3.12
N LEU A 103 10.27 2.13 3.37
CA LEU A 103 11.45 1.33 3.67
C LEU A 103 11.68 1.38 5.17
N MET A 104 11.87 0.21 5.79
CA MET A 104 11.98 0.04 7.22
C MET A 104 13.29 -0.68 7.56
N ARG A 105 14.05 -0.17 8.51
CA ARG A 105 15.22 -0.84 9.09
C ARG A 105 14.83 -1.36 10.47
N ILE A 106 14.60 -2.67 10.58
CA ILE A 106 14.09 -3.34 11.78
C ILE A 106 15.03 -4.50 12.12
N GLY A 107 15.57 -4.56 13.33
CA GLY A 107 16.44 -5.66 13.75
C GLY A 107 17.63 -5.93 12.83
N GLY A 108 18.18 -4.89 12.21
CA GLY A 108 19.26 -5.04 11.23
C GLY A 108 18.81 -5.54 9.85
N GLN A 109 17.53 -5.76 9.61
CA GLN A 109 16.96 -6.14 8.30
C GLN A 109 16.31 -4.95 7.62
N THR A 110 16.32 -4.93 6.29
CA THR A 110 15.63 -3.93 5.48
C THR A 110 14.36 -4.52 4.89
N VAL A 111 13.23 -3.94 5.24
CA VAL A 111 11.89 -4.35 4.79
C VAL A 111 11.30 -3.24 3.96
N ILE A 112 10.69 -3.55 2.80
CA ILE A 112 9.92 -2.57 2.02
C ILE A 112 8.46 -3.00 1.94
N THR A 113 7.54 -2.05 2.14
CA THR A 113 6.10 -2.29 2.00
C THR A 113 5.58 -1.74 0.69
N ASP A 114 4.67 -2.47 0.04
CA ASP A 114 3.92 -2.08 -1.15
C ASP A 114 4.77 -1.24 -2.14
N PRO A 115 5.86 -1.80 -2.70
CA PRO A 115 6.83 -1.03 -3.48
C PRO A 115 6.27 -0.62 -4.83
N VAL A 116 6.00 0.68 -4.98
CA VAL A 116 5.52 1.30 -6.22
C VAL A 116 6.37 2.52 -6.52
N PHE A 117 7.23 2.40 -7.53
CA PHE A 117 8.16 3.45 -7.97
C PHE A 117 7.81 4.03 -9.33
N GLY A 118 6.90 3.40 -10.05
CA GLY A 118 6.50 3.78 -11.40
C GLY A 118 5.72 5.08 -11.48
N ASN A 119 5.60 5.54 -12.72
CA ASN A 119 4.94 6.80 -13.03
C ASN A 119 3.41 6.71 -13.08
N SER A 120 2.83 5.51 -13.08
CA SER A 120 1.38 5.30 -13.20
C SER A 120 0.96 4.04 -12.45
N VAL A 121 -0.12 4.16 -11.70
CA VAL A 121 -0.75 3.05 -10.95
C VAL A 121 -2.03 2.59 -11.63
N SER A 122 -1.97 2.44 -12.93
CA SER A 122 -3.10 2.06 -13.77
C SER A 122 -2.63 1.14 -14.90
N PRO A 123 -3.48 0.21 -15.36
CA PRO A 123 -3.20 -0.57 -16.56
C PRO A 123 -3.08 0.31 -17.82
N ILE A 124 -3.55 1.56 -17.76
CA ILE A 124 -3.40 2.56 -18.82
C ILE A 124 -2.31 3.55 -18.41
N PRO A 125 -1.08 3.46 -18.93
CA PRO A 125 0.09 4.20 -18.41
C PRO A 125 0.01 5.73 -18.47
N ILE A 126 -0.98 6.28 -19.18
CA ILE A 126 -1.19 7.73 -19.29
C ILE A 126 -2.12 8.29 -18.22
N THR A 127 -2.73 7.43 -17.41
CA THR A 127 -3.68 7.79 -16.35
C THR A 127 -3.07 7.59 -14.95
N MET A 128 -3.67 8.12 -13.91
CA MET A 128 -3.27 7.97 -12.50
C MET A 128 -1.75 8.14 -12.30
N LYS A 129 -1.22 9.21 -12.88
CA LYS A 129 0.22 9.50 -12.86
C LYS A 129 0.68 9.98 -11.49
N ARG A 130 1.89 9.58 -11.15
CA ARG A 130 2.60 10.10 -9.99
C ARG A 130 2.71 11.63 -10.04
N PHE A 131 2.69 12.30 -8.89
CA PHE A 131 2.82 13.76 -8.81
C PHE A 131 4.21 14.22 -9.25
N GLN A 132 5.22 13.49 -8.80
CA GLN A 132 6.64 13.75 -9.02
C GLN A 132 7.45 12.45 -8.87
N PRO A 133 8.71 12.37 -9.32
CA PRO A 133 9.56 11.22 -9.06
C PRO A 133 9.68 10.91 -7.57
N ALA A 134 9.90 9.64 -7.24
CA ALA A 134 10.22 9.23 -5.88
C ALA A 134 11.54 9.88 -5.41
N PRO A 135 11.76 10.06 -4.10
CA PRO A 135 12.98 10.68 -3.57
C PRO A 135 14.26 9.86 -3.82
N ALA A 136 14.13 8.60 -4.21
CA ALA A 136 15.22 7.75 -4.71
C ALA A 136 14.67 6.69 -5.65
N GLU A 137 15.50 6.20 -6.56
CA GLU A 137 15.21 5.10 -7.46
C GLU A 137 15.50 3.74 -6.78
N ILE A 138 14.93 2.65 -7.31
CA ILE A 138 15.14 1.31 -6.74
C ILE A 138 16.63 0.94 -6.69
N ASP A 139 17.40 1.33 -7.69
CA ASP A 139 18.84 1.04 -7.74
C ASP A 139 19.65 1.76 -6.65
N GLU A 140 19.15 2.87 -6.14
CA GLU A 140 19.77 3.63 -5.04
C GLU A 140 19.44 3.02 -3.65
N LEU A 141 18.43 2.14 -3.54
CA LEU A 141 18.04 1.54 -2.27
C LEU A 141 19.15 0.63 -1.73
N PRO A 142 19.34 0.56 -0.40
CA PRO A 142 20.14 -0.50 0.20
C PRO A 142 19.57 -1.89 -0.14
N PRO A 143 20.34 -2.98 0.06
CA PRO A 143 19.81 -4.33 -0.09
C PRO A 143 18.52 -4.51 0.73
N VAL A 144 17.49 -5.05 0.08
CA VAL A 144 16.18 -5.31 0.70
C VAL A 144 16.08 -6.80 1.04
N ASP A 145 15.82 -7.11 2.30
CA ASP A 145 15.71 -8.48 2.80
C ASP A 145 14.29 -9.03 2.61
N VAL A 146 13.27 -8.20 2.89
CA VAL A 146 11.86 -8.60 2.81
C VAL A 146 11.06 -7.56 2.02
N ILE A 147 10.21 -8.05 1.14
CA ILE A 147 9.19 -7.27 0.42
C ILE A 147 7.82 -7.72 0.93
N LEU A 148 7.12 -6.83 1.61
CA LEU A 148 5.82 -7.05 2.19
C LEU A 148 4.76 -6.39 1.32
N ILE A 149 3.75 -7.13 0.83
CA ILE A 149 2.72 -6.59 -0.05
C ILE A 149 1.34 -6.91 0.49
N SER A 150 0.55 -5.88 0.67
CA SER A 150 -0.78 -5.96 1.28
C SER A 150 -1.83 -6.60 0.38
N HIS A 151 -1.91 -6.17 -0.87
CA HIS A 151 -2.89 -6.67 -1.83
C HIS A 151 -2.47 -6.40 -3.29
N SER A 152 -3.30 -6.83 -4.25
CA SER A 152 -2.90 -6.89 -5.65
C SER A 152 -3.22 -5.63 -6.48
N HIS A 153 -3.78 -4.56 -5.94
CA HIS A 153 -4.04 -3.33 -6.71
C HIS A 153 -2.76 -2.73 -7.29
N TYR A 154 -2.88 -1.96 -8.38
CA TYR A 154 -1.73 -1.43 -9.12
C TYR A 154 -0.87 -0.46 -8.32
N ASP A 155 -1.44 0.21 -7.34
CA ASP A 155 -0.79 1.17 -6.45
C ASP A 155 -0.16 0.54 -5.20
N HIS A 156 -0.23 -0.80 -5.07
CA HIS A 156 0.41 -1.58 -4.01
C HIS A 156 1.30 -2.69 -4.56
N LEU A 157 0.93 -3.28 -5.70
CA LEU A 157 1.68 -4.33 -6.38
C LEU A 157 2.04 -3.89 -7.80
N GLU A 158 3.20 -3.28 -7.97
CA GLU A 158 3.72 -2.86 -9.26
C GLU A 158 4.68 -3.90 -9.84
N LYS A 159 4.39 -4.34 -11.07
CA LYS A 159 5.19 -5.38 -11.75
C LYS A 159 6.65 -4.97 -11.91
N ASP A 160 6.89 -3.75 -12.41
CA ASP A 160 8.25 -3.30 -12.73
C ASP A 160 9.09 -3.13 -11.46
N SER A 161 8.51 -2.63 -10.38
CA SER A 161 9.16 -2.55 -9.06
C SER A 161 9.47 -3.95 -8.50
N VAL A 162 8.54 -4.90 -8.60
CA VAL A 162 8.78 -6.29 -8.20
C VAL A 162 9.93 -6.90 -8.98
N GLN A 163 9.95 -6.74 -10.30
CA GLN A 163 11.01 -7.31 -11.15
C GLN A 163 12.38 -6.66 -10.88
N ALA A 164 12.42 -5.34 -10.69
CA ALA A 164 13.63 -4.62 -10.34
C ALA A 164 14.20 -5.08 -8.98
N LEU A 165 13.37 -5.14 -7.94
CA LEU A 165 13.76 -5.61 -6.62
C LEU A 165 14.16 -7.09 -6.62
N ASN A 166 13.44 -7.94 -7.37
CA ASN A 166 13.77 -9.36 -7.53
C ASN A 166 15.14 -9.58 -8.19
N SER A 167 15.48 -8.76 -9.19
CA SER A 167 16.76 -8.84 -9.90
C SER A 167 17.94 -8.27 -9.10
N LYS A 168 17.67 -7.33 -8.19
CA LYS A 168 18.69 -6.65 -7.37
C LYS A 168 19.25 -7.54 -6.24
N GLY A 169 18.50 -8.55 -5.80
CA GLY A 169 18.94 -9.38 -4.68
C GLY A 169 18.08 -10.61 -4.44
N ASN A 170 18.23 -11.18 -3.25
CA ASN A 170 17.52 -12.37 -2.80
C ASN A 170 16.38 -12.03 -1.82
N SER A 171 15.69 -10.92 -2.04
CA SER A 171 14.56 -10.49 -1.21
C SER A 171 13.51 -11.62 -1.10
N HIS A 172 12.95 -11.79 0.10
CA HIS A 172 11.85 -12.70 0.32
C HIS A 172 10.53 -11.93 0.29
N PHE A 173 9.55 -12.44 -0.43
CA PHE A 173 8.23 -11.83 -0.56
C PHE A 173 7.27 -12.44 0.46
N ILE A 174 6.65 -11.59 1.28
CA ILE A 174 5.57 -11.96 2.20
C ILE A 174 4.32 -11.25 1.71
N VAL A 175 3.28 -12.00 1.37
CA VAL A 175 2.10 -11.48 0.67
C VAL A 175 0.83 -12.17 1.14
N SER A 176 -0.33 -11.62 0.82
CA SER A 176 -1.63 -12.25 1.07
C SER A 176 -1.85 -13.43 0.11
N LEU A 177 -2.71 -14.39 0.49
CA LEU A 177 -3.06 -15.55 -0.33
C LEU A 177 -3.48 -15.14 -1.75
N GLY A 178 -3.07 -15.90 -2.75
CA GLY A 178 -3.39 -15.69 -4.17
C GLY A 178 -2.45 -14.77 -4.92
N MET A 179 -1.64 -13.96 -4.24
CA MET A 179 -0.71 -13.05 -4.91
C MET A 179 0.53 -13.75 -5.47
N GLY A 180 0.89 -14.91 -4.93
CA GLY A 180 2.03 -15.71 -5.40
C GLY A 180 1.94 -16.10 -6.88
N VAL A 181 0.74 -16.19 -7.44
CA VAL A 181 0.50 -16.46 -8.88
C VAL A 181 1.13 -15.35 -9.73
N LEU A 182 0.86 -14.09 -9.39
CA LEU A 182 1.41 -12.93 -10.09
C LEU A 182 2.93 -12.82 -9.92
N LEU A 183 3.43 -13.00 -8.71
CA LEU A 183 4.86 -12.95 -8.41
C LEU A 183 5.63 -13.99 -9.22
N LYS A 184 5.17 -15.24 -9.26
CA LYS A 184 5.76 -16.32 -10.07
C LYS A 184 5.75 -15.98 -11.56
N LYS A 185 4.63 -15.49 -12.06
CA LYS A 185 4.49 -15.05 -13.45
C LYS A 185 5.48 -13.94 -13.80
N TRP A 186 5.89 -13.12 -12.84
CA TRP A 186 6.85 -12.04 -13.00
C TRP A 186 8.30 -12.46 -12.71
N GLY A 187 8.53 -13.76 -12.46
CA GLY A 187 9.87 -14.35 -12.34
C GLY A 187 10.40 -14.44 -10.91
N VAL A 188 9.55 -14.26 -9.89
CA VAL A 188 9.95 -14.50 -8.48
C VAL A 188 9.95 -16.02 -8.23
N PRO A 189 11.06 -16.61 -7.76
CA PRO A 189 11.12 -18.03 -7.40
C PRO A 189 10.16 -18.39 -6.27
N GLN A 190 9.49 -19.55 -6.38
CA GLN A 190 8.49 -20.01 -5.40
C GLN A 190 9.03 -20.08 -3.96
N GLU A 191 10.28 -20.50 -3.78
CA GLU A 191 10.95 -20.60 -2.47
C GLU A 191 11.19 -19.23 -1.80
N ARG A 192 11.04 -18.15 -2.54
CA ARG A 192 11.12 -16.78 -2.01
C ARG A 192 9.76 -16.13 -1.79
N ILE A 193 8.67 -16.90 -1.87
CA ILE A 193 7.30 -16.40 -1.66
C ILE A 193 6.70 -17.11 -0.46
N THR A 194 6.22 -16.33 0.50
CA THR A 194 5.35 -16.80 1.60
C THR A 194 4.00 -16.10 1.45
N GLU A 195 2.95 -16.90 1.28
CA GLU A 195 1.57 -16.41 1.25
C GLU A 195 0.93 -16.65 2.62
N LEU A 196 0.25 -15.66 3.16
CA LEU A 196 -0.40 -15.71 4.47
C LEU A 196 -1.91 -15.44 4.34
N ASP A 197 -2.69 -16.21 5.08
CA ASP A 197 -4.08 -15.90 5.39
C ASP A 197 -4.16 -14.98 6.62
N TRP A 198 -5.31 -14.38 6.86
CA TRP A 198 -5.55 -13.56 8.05
C TRP A 198 -5.23 -14.35 9.34
N TRP A 199 -4.54 -13.70 10.25
CA TRP A 199 -4.05 -14.22 11.52
C TRP A 199 -2.91 -15.24 11.41
N GLN A 200 -2.50 -15.62 10.20
CA GLN A 200 -1.29 -16.41 10.01
C GLN A 200 -0.04 -15.52 10.13
N SER A 201 1.01 -16.11 10.63
CA SER A 201 2.30 -15.44 10.84
C SER A 201 3.43 -16.24 10.22
N THR A 202 4.45 -15.52 9.80
CA THR A 202 5.78 -16.09 9.47
C THR A 202 6.86 -15.33 10.20
N GLU A 203 8.00 -15.95 10.40
CA GLU A 203 9.16 -15.31 11.02
C GLU A 203 10.37 -15.39 10.08
N ARG A 204 11.04 -14.26 9.90
CA ARG A 204 12.28 -14.22 9.14
C ARG A 204 13.29 -13.32 9.86
N ASN A 205 14.48 -13.90 10.10
CA ASN A 205 15.60 -13.20 10.73
C ASN A 205 15.19 -12.49 12.05
N GLY A 206 14.35 -13.15 12.86
CA GLY A 206 13.89 -12.62 14.15
C GLY A 206 12.77 -11.57 14.06
N ILE A 207 12.26 -11.27 12.87
CA ILE A 207 11.10 -10.40 12.68
C ILE A 207 9.88 -11.28 12.40
N ARG A 208 8.82 -11.07 13.16
CA ARG A 208 7.51 -11.72 12.96
C ARG A 208 6.60 -10.84 12.13
N TYR A 209 6.03 -11.41 11.09
CA TYR A 209 5.04 -10.79 10.22
C TYR A 209 3.72 -11.55 10.38
N THR A 210 2.67 -10.84 10.78
CA THR A 210 1.32 -11.41 10.92
C THR A 210 0.39 -10.72 9.95
N ALA A 211 -0.21 -11.47 9.02
CA ALA A 211 -1.29 -10.96 8.17
C ALA A 211 -2.56 -10.77 9.01
N LEU A 212 -3.19 -9.62 8.85
CA LEU A 212 -4.35 -9.20 9.64
C LEU A 212 -5.54 -8.90 8.74
N PRO A 213 -6.78 -9.08 9.24
CA PRO A 213 -7.96 -8.75 8.48
C PRO A 213 -7.98 -7.30 8.01
N ALA A 214 -8.50 -7.10 6.82
CA ALA A 214 -8.83 -5.81 6.24
C ALA A 214 -10.17 -5.90 5.50
N ARG A 215 -10.83 -4.78 5.29
CA ARG A 215 -12.07 -4.71 4.52
C ARG A 215 -11.81 -3.98 3.22
N HIS A 216 -11.51 -4.75 2.18
CA HIS A 216 -11.11 -4.21 0.88
C HIS A 216 -11.55 -5.15 -0.25
N ASP A 217 -10.92 -5.05 -1.38
CA ASP A 217 -11.06 -5.98 -2.51
C ASP A 217 -9.72 -6.12 -3.24
N SER A 218 -9.68 -6.97 -4.25
CA SER A 218 -8.53 -7.11 -5.12
C SER A 218 -8.96 -7.28 -6.57
N SER A 219 -8.28 -6.62 -7.49
CA SER A 219 -8.42 -6.86 -8.93
C SER A 219 -7.33 -6.14 -9.72
N ARG A 220 -6.92 -6.72 -10.83
CA ARG A 220 -6.01 -6.13 -11.81
C ARG A 220 -6.56 -6.19 -13.23
N THR A 221 -7.48 -7.14 -13.47
CA THR A 221 -8.09 -7.39 -14.76
C THR A 221 -9.62 -7.39 -14.62
N LEU A 222 -10.34 -7.64 -15.72
CA LEU A 222 -11.79 -7.77 -15.67
C LEU A 222 -12.28 -9.12 -15.13
N THR A 223 -11.36 -10.07 -14.93
CA THR A 223 -11.69 -11.47 -14.65
C THR A 223 -11.10 -12.01 -13.35
N ASP A 224 -10.26 -11.25 -12.64
CA ASP A 224 -9.55 -11.69 -11.43
C ASP A 224 -10.07 -11.04 -10.13
N HIS A 225 -11.27 -10.45 -10.15
CA HIS A 225 -11.86 -9.81 -8.99
C HIS A 225 -11.90 -10.77 -7.79
N ASN A 226 -11.27 -10.35 -6.69
CA ASN A 226 -11.16 -11.08 -5.43
C ASN A 226 -10.52 -12.49 -5.53
N GLN A 227 -9.71 -12.76 -6.54
CA GLN A 227 -8.96 -14.02 -6.63
C GLN A 227 -7.67 -14.02 -5.77
N ALA A 228 -7.26 -12.87 -5.25
CA ALA A 228 -6.24 -12.74 -4.22
C ALA A 228 -6.83 -12.09 -2.97
N LEU A 229 -6.35 -12.48 -1.80
CA LEU A 229 -6.72 -11.87 -0.52
C LEU A 229 -6.03 -10.52 -0.36
N TRP A 230 -6.55 -9.68 0.50
CA TRP A 230 -6.00 -8.41 0.98
C TRP A 230 -5.77 -8.47 2.49
N SER A 231 -4.74 -7.80 2.98
CA SER A 231 -4.39 -7.84 4.41
C SER A 231 -3.74 -6.54 4.86
N SER A 232 -3.95 -6.18 6.11
CA SER A 232 -3.00 -5.37 6.86
C SER A 232 -1.95 -6.27 7.52
N PHE A 233 -0.90 -5.70 8.13
CA PHE A 233 0.16 -6.48 8.76
C PHE A 233 0.58 -5.90 10.10
N ALA A 234 0.82 -6.79 11.07
CA ALA A 234 1.65 -6.49 12.23
C ALA A 234 3.07 -6.99 11.97
N ILE A 235 4.06 -6.15 12.31
CA ILE A 235 5.49 -6.42 12.19
C ILE A 235 6.09 -6.26 13.58
N GLU A 236 6.69 -7.32 14.12
CA GLU A 236 7.16 -7.35 15.52
C GLU A 236 8.61 -7.79 15.59
N HIS A 237 9.44 -7.03 16.34
CA HIS A 237 10.84 -7.36 16.61
C HIS A 237 11.33 -6.70 17.90
N GLY A 238 12.02 -7.45 18.76
CA GLY A 238 12.74 -6.88 19.92
C GLY A 238 11.86 -6.08 20.89
N GLY A 239 10.55 -6.34 20.93
CA GLY A 239 9.56 -5.61 21.73
C GLY A 239 8.91 -4.42 21.00
N GLU A 240 9.42 -4.00 19.83
CA GLU A 240 8.75 -3.03 18.96
C GLU A 240 7.64 -3.71 18.16
N LYS A 241 6.54 -3.00 17.96
CA LYS A 241 5.38 -3.44 17.17
C LYS A 241 4.95 -2.34 16.22
N PHE A 242 4.85 -2.68 14.94
CA PHE A 242 4.42 -1.78 13.88
C PHE A 242 3.16 -2.33 13.21
N TYR A 243 2.22 -1.45 12.89
CA TYR A 243 1.03 -1.80 12.12
C TYR A 243 1.11 -1.15 10.74
N PHE A 244 1.08 -1.95 9.70
CA PHE A 244 0.99 -1.52 8.31
C PHE A 244 -0.41 -1.84 7.79
N HIS A 245 -1.17 -0.79 7.48
CA HIS A 245 -2.58 -0.91 7.17
C HIS A 245 -2.86 -1.56 5.80
N GLY A 246 -2.00 -1.31 4.80
CA GLY A 246 -2.39 -1.52 3.41
C GLY A 246 -3.60 -0.64 3.09
N ASP A 247 -4.67 -1.24 2.57
CA ASP A 247 -5.95 -0.59 2.35
C ASP A 247 -7.08 -1.33 3.07
N SER A 248 -7.96 -0.59 3.72
CA SER A 248 -9.13 -1.13 4.38
C SER A 248 -10.16 -0.05 4.69
N ALA A 249 -11.42 -0.30 4.41
CA ALA A 249 -12.51 0.46 4.97
C ALA A 249 -12.74 0.13 6.46
N GLN A 250 -13.63 0.89 7.08
CA GLN A 250 -14.07 0.65 8.46
C GLN A 250 -14.65 -0.76 8.65
N GLY A 251 -14.39 -1.36 9.82
CA GLY A 251 -14.93 -2.67 10.15
C GLY A 251 -14.57 -3.11 11.56
N SER A 252 -15.23 -4.19 12.02
CA SER A 252 -15.02 -4.78 13.35
C SER A 252 -13.65 -5.44 13.52
N HIS A 253 -12.90 -5.61 12.45
CA HIS A 253 -11.54 -6.16 12.51
C HIS A 253 -10.58 -5.29 13.33
N PHE A 254 -10.79 -3.97 13.37
CA PHE A 254 -9.98 -3.07 14.21
C PHE A 254 -10.11 -3.38 15.69
N ASP A 255 -11.31 -3.79 16.17
CA ASP A 255 -11.53 -4.20 17.57
C ASP A 255 -10.65 -5.39 17.91
N LYS A 256 -10.65 -6.41 17.05
CA LYS A 256 -9.87 -7.65 17.20
C LYS A 256 -8.36 -7.39 17.15
N ILE A 257 -7.91 -6.49 16.27
CA ILE A 257 -6.50 -6.10 16.15
C ILE A 257 -6.06 -5.35 17.42
N ALA A 258 -6.85 -4.37 17.87
CA ALA A 258 -6.57 -3.61 19.07
C ALA A 258 -6.49 -4.52 20.32
N GLU A 259 -7.44 -5.43 20.49
CA GLU A 259 -7.45 -6.42 21.57
C GLU A 259 -6.20 -7.31 21.55
N LYS A 260 -5.85 -7.85 20.37
CA LYS A 260 -4.73 -8.78 20.23
C LYS A 260 -3.36 -8.14 20.50
N PHE A 261 -3.12 -6.95 19.99
CA PHE A 261 -1.79 -6.33 20.04
C PHE A 261 -1.62 -5.35 21.21
N ASN A 262 -2.70 -4.84 21.79
CA ASN A 262 -2.69 -3.91 22.92
C ASN A 262 -1.68 -2.74 22.69
N GLY A 263 -1.82 -2.06 21.54
CA GLY A 263 -1.01 -0.92 21.15
C GLY A 263 0.19 -1.25 20.26
N PHE A 264 0.69 -0.22 19.58
CA PHE A 264 1.81 -0.26 18.64
C PHE A 264 2.80 0.87 18.92
N ASP A 265 4.06 0.72 18.49
CA ASP A 265 5.03 1.82 18.52
C ASP A 265 4.71 2.84 17.42
N ILE A 266 4.48 2.37 16.20
CA ILE A 266 3.99 3.21 15.10
C ILE A 266 2.89 2.46 14.36
N THR A 267 1.80 3.17 14.03
CA THR A 267 0.81 2.71 13.05
C THR A 267 0.94 3.51 11.77
N PHE A 268 1.05 2.81 10.65
CA PHE A 268 1.01 3.36 9.29
C PHE A 268 -0.38 3.09 8.73
N ILE A 269 -1.28 4.07 8.80
CA ILE A 269 -2.69 3.91 8.43
C ILE A 269 -3.00 4.75 7.20
N GLU A 270 -3.75 4.17 6.26
CA GLU A 270 -4.21 4.89 5.08
C GLU A 270 -4.99 6.15 5.45
N ASN A 271 -4.79 7.20 4.68
CA ASN A 271 -5.47 8.48 4.86
C ASN A 271 -5.61 9.20 3.51
N GLY A 272 -6.34 8.58 2.59
CA GLY A 272 -6.53 9.13 1.25
C GLY A 272 -7.38 8.22 0.36
N GLN A 273 -7.65 8.70 -0.84
CA GLN A 273 -8.34 7.98 -1.93
C GLN A 273 -9.76 7.50 -1.59
N TYR A 274 -10.35 7.97 -0.46
CA TYR A 274 -11.72 7.68 -0.06
C TYR A 274 -12.74 8.34 -0.98
N SER A 275 -13.93 7.73 -1.09
CA SER A 275 -15.04 8.30 -1.82
C SER A 275 -16.38 7.69 -1.39
N LYS A 276 -17.43 8.52 -1.40
CA LYS A 276 -18.82 8.03 -1.28
C LYS A 276 -19.22 7.08 -2.42
N HIS A 277 -18.48 7.05 -3.51
CA HIS A 277 -18.72 6.17 -4.65
C HIS A 277 -18.21 4.76 -4.43
N TRP A 278 -17.23 4.57 -3.50
CA TRP A 278 -16.67 3.27 -3.07
C TRP A 278 -16.47 3.24 -1.55
N PRO A 279 -17.58 3.26 -0.77
CA PRO A 279 -17.54 3.49 0.69
C PRO A 279 -16.93 2.35 1.50
N ASN A 280 -16.62 1.21 0.86
CA ASN A 280 -16.08 0.03 1.53
C ASN A 280 -14.61 -0.24 1.17
N ASN A 281 -13.92 0.69 0.50
CA ASN A 281 -12.54 0.48 0.06
C ASN A 281 -11.53 1.23 0.92
N HIS A 282 -11.89 2.42 1.42
CA HIS A 282 -10.97 3.29 2.16
C HIS A 282 -11.63 3.94 3.37
N LEU A 283 -10.80 4.34 4.34
CA LEU A 283 -11.24 5.12 5.51
C LEU A 283 -11.51 6.58 5.12
N PHE A 284 -12.62 7.12 5.59
CA PHE A 284 -12.82 8.56 5.62
C PHE A 284 -11.95 9.20 6.72
N PRO A 285 -11.57 10.48 6.62
CA PRO A 285 -10.63 11.11 7.55
C PRO A 285 -10.99 10.97 9.03
N GLU A 286 -12.27 11.07 9.38
CA GLU A 286 -12.75 10.87 10.75
C GLU A 286 -12.62 9.41 11.21
N GLN A 287 -12.74 8.46 10.29
CA GLN A 287 -12.55 7.04 10.57
C GLN A 287 -11.07 6.73 10.77
N THR A 288 -10.18 7.29 9.93
CA THR A 288 -8.72 7.18 10.08
C THR A 288 -8.29 7.66 11.47
N ALA A 289 -8.75 8.85 11.91
CA ALA A 289 -8.41 9.39 13.21
C ALA A 289 -8.91 8.50 14.37
N ARG A 290 -10.15 8.01 14.26
CA ARG A 290 -10.77 7.13 15.26
C ARG A 290 -10.04 5.79 15.38
N TYR A 291 -9.74 5.14 14.25
CA TYR A 291 -9.04 3.85 14.27
C TYR A 291 -7.56 4.00 14.64
N ALA A 292 -6.93 5.12 14.30
CA ALA A 292 -5.62 5.44 14.84
C ALA A 292 -5.65 5.51 16.38
N ALA A 293 -6.64 6.17 16.96
CA ALA A 293 -6.79 6.22 18.42
C ALA A 293 -7.09 4.85 19.04
N GLN A 294 -7.94 4.06 18.39
CA GLN A 294 -8.33 2.72 18.85
C GLN A 294 -7.16 1.72 18.88
N LEU A 295 -6.26 1.81 17.92
CA LEU A 295 -5.05 0.97 17.87
C LEU A 295 -3.98 1.41 18.88
N ALA A 296 -4.19 2.51 19.59
CA ALA A 296 -3.38 3.03 20.68
C ALA A 296 -1.86 3.07 20.39
N PRO A 297 -1.42 3.68 19.29
CA PRO A 297 -0.01 3.77 18.97
C PRO A 297 0.71 4.86 19.77
N LYS A 298 2.03 4.72 19.99
CA LYS A 298 2.87 5.86 20.44
C LYS A 298 2.91 6.96 19.38
N ARG A 299 2.96 6.57 18.09
CA ARG A 299 2.94 7.47 16.94
C ARG A 299 2.03 6.94 15.83
N PHE A 300 1.36 7.84 15.14
CA PHE A 300 0.52 7.55 13.97
C PHE A 300 1.06 8.25 12.73
N MET A 301 1.37 7.51 11.70
CA MET A 301 1.77 8.06 10.41
C MET A 301 0.67 7.80 9.37
N PRO A 302 0.08 8.87 8.79
CA PRO A 302 -0.81 8.73 7.65
C PRO A 302 -0.03 8.31 6.41
N ILE A 303 -0.49 7.29 5.70
CA ILE A 303 0.03 6.81 4.41
C ILE A 303 -1.07 6.83 3.35
N HIS A 304 -0.81 6.29 2.15
CA HIS A 304 -1.76 6.21 1.04
C HIS A 304 -2.10 7.57 0.42
N TRP A 305 -1.20 8.53 0.50
CA TRP A 305 -1.29 9.88 -0.05
C TRP A 305 0.08 10.37 -0.58
N GLY A 306 0.15 11.57 -1.14
CA GLY A 306 1.40 12.23 -1.49
C GLY A 306 2.06 11.78 -2.80
N ALA A 307 1.53 10.77 -3.48
CA ALA A 307 2.11 10.27 -4.73
C ALA A 307 1.14 10.28 -5.92
N TYR A 308 -0.10 9.84 -5.72
CA TYR A 308 -1.11 9.67 -6.76
C TYR A 308 -2.44 10.31 -6.36
N ALA A 309 -3.24 10.71 -7.36
CA ALA A 309 -4.63 11.12 -7.18
C ALA A 309 -5.53 10.09 -7.86
N MET A 310 -6.28 9.33 -7.07
CA MET A 310 -7.20 8.29 -7.54
C MET A 310 -8.64 8.54 -7.05
N ALA A 311 -8.85 9.60 -6.24
CA ALA A 311 -10.15 10.05 -5.76
C ALA A 311 -10.40 11.53 -6.10
N LEU A 312 -11.55 12.05 -5.69
CA LEU A 312 -12.00 13.40 -6.06
C LEU A 312 -11.69 14.48 -5.01
N HIS A 313 -11.08 14.12 -3.89
CA HIS A 313 -10.64 15.07 -2.86
C HIS A 313 -9.28 15.70 -3.23
N ALA A 314 -8.97 16.87 -2.69
CA ALA A 314 -7.65 17.48 -2.84
C ALA A 314 -6.57 16.60 -2.20
N TRP A 315 -5.34 16.68 -2.71
CA TRP A 315 -4.21 15.81 -2.31
C TRP A 315 -3.89 15.82 -0.80
N ASN A 316 -4.14 16.96 -0.12
CA ASN A 316 -3.88 17.15 1.32
C ASN A 316 -5.15 17.22 2.18
N GLU A 317 -6.33 17.22 1.58
CA GLU A 317 -7.61 17.30 2.29
C GLU A 317 -7.74 16.23 3.38
N PRO A 318 -7.37 14.95 3.13
CA PRO A 318 -7.48 13.91 4.14
C PRO A 318 -6.72 14.25 5.43
N LEU A 319 -5.51 14.79 5.29
CA LEU A 319 -4.66 15.14 6.44
C LEU A 319 -5.20 16.35 7.20
N LEU A 320 -5.65 17.38 6.46
CA LEU A 320 -6.24 18.58 7.06
C LEU A 320 -7.47 18.28 7.91
N GLN A 321 -8.19 17.21 7.59
CA GLN A 321 -9.36 16.76 8.33
C GLN A 321 -9.00 15.75 9.45
N SER A 322 -8.18 14.75 9.17
CA SER A 322 -7.92 13.65 10.10
C SER A 322 -6.95 14.01 11.22
N LEU A 323 -5.87 14.77 10.95
CA LEU A 323 -4.82 14.97 11.96
C LEU A 323 -5.23 15.87 13.12
N PRO A 324 -5.98 16.98 12.94
CA PRO A 324 -6.51 17.72 14.09
C PRO A 324 -7.41 16.85 14.97
N LEU A 325 -8.25 16.02 14.36
CA LEU A 325 -9.11 15.09 15.08
C LEU A 325 -8.30 14.01 15.81
N ALA A 326 -7.30 13.41 15.17
CA ALA A 326 -6.41 12.43 15.79
C ALA A 326 -5.72 13.02 17.04
N ARG A 327 -5.19 14.26 16.95
CA ARG A 327 -4.62 14.98 18.10
C ARG A 327 -5.63 15.20 19.23
N SER A 328 -6.87 15.55 18.90
CA SER A 328 -7.93 15.72 19.91
C SER A 328 -8.29 14.41 20.63
N LEU A 329 -8.04 13.27 19.97
CA LEU A 329 -8.20 11.92 20.54
C LEU A 329 -6.94 11.41 21.25
N GLY A 330 -5.92 12.26 21.45
CA GLY A 330 -4.68 11.90 22.13
C GLY A 330 -3.65 11.16 21.28
N VAL A 331 -3.88 11.06 19.97
CA VAL A 331 -2.93 10.42 19.04
C VAL A 331 -1.87 11.45 18.62
N ASN A 332 -0.61 11.01 18.55
CA ASN A 332 0.53 11.85 18.18
C ASN A 332 0.95 11.57 16.71
N PRO A 333 0.57 12.44 15.74
CA PRO A 333 0.89 12.23 14.33
C PRO A 333 2.37 12.36 14.02
N LEU A 334 2.80 11.65 12.97
CA LEU A 334 4.14 11.65 12.41
C LEU A 334 4.03 11.95 10.91
N THR A 335 4.60 13.08 10.47
CA THR A 335 4.47 13.60 9.10
C THR A 335 5.84 13.95 8.51
N PRO A 336 6.73 12.94 8.30
CA PRO A 336 8.04 13.18 7.72
C PRO A 336 7.92 13.65 6.26
N LEU A 337 8.94 14.34 5.76
CA LEU A 337 9.08 14.58 4.33
C LEU A 337 9.32 13.25 3.60
N MET A 338 8.89 13.15 2.35
CA MET A 338 9.27 12.01 1.52
C MET A 338 10.80 11.94 1.39
N GLY A 339 11.37 10.76 1.64
CA GLY A 339 12.82 10.53 1.65
C GLY A 339 13.52 10.85 2.98
N GLN A 340 12.88 11.54 3.91
CA GLN A 340 13.45 11.76 5.23
C GLN A 340 13.62 10.44 5.99
N VAL A 341 14.79 10.23 6.56
CA VAL A 341 14.98 9.15 7.54
C VAL A 341 14.36 9.58 8.86
N PHE A 342 13.50 8.74 9.43
CA PHE A 342 12.78 9.03 10.67
C PHE A 342 12.64 7.79 11.55
N ASP A 343 12.28 8.03 12.80
CA ASP A 343 11.90 7.04 13.82
C ASP A 343 10.72 7.55 14.66
N ALA A 344 10.32 6.82 15.69
CA ALA A 344 9.24 7.22 16.58
C ALA A 344 9.51 8.52 17.34
N ASP A 345 10.77 8.88 17.59
CA ASP A 345 11.17 10.06 18.34
C ASP A 345 11.30 11.31 17.44
N THR A 346 11.24 11.16 16.12
CA THR A 346 11.43 12.25 15.16
C THR A 346 10.33 13.30 15.30
N ALA A 347 10.73 14.56 15.47
CA ALA A 347 9.81 15.70 15.41
C ALA A 347 9.46 16.02 13.95
N THR A 348 8.17 16.19 13.66
CA THR A 348 7.68 16.52 12.32
C THR A 348 6.75 17.73 12.36
N GLN A 349 6.53 18.35 11.21
CA GLN A 349 5.65 19.50 11.01
C GLN A 349 4.56 19.18 9.98
N ASP A 350 3.46 19.89 10.04
CA ASP A 350 2.35 19.74 9.09
C ASP A 350 2.64 20.51 7.78
N TRP A 351 3.75 20.15 7.10
CA TRP A 351 4.26 20.82 5.90
C TRP A 351 3.25 20.87 4.74
N PHE A 352 2.27 19.97 4.74
CA PHE A 352 1.17 19.89 3.77
C PHE A 352 0.05 20.92 4.02
N ALA A 353 0.04 21.61 5.16
CA ALA A 353 -0.97 22.58 5.54
C ALA A 353 -0.67 23.98 4.97
N GLU A 354 0.60 24.28 4.72
CA GLU A 354 1.02 25.56 4.13
C GLU A 354 0.82 25.56 2.62
N PRO A 355 0.51 26.72 2.01
CA PRO A 355 0.59 26.86 0.56
C PRO A 355 1.99 26.49 0.09
N LEU A 356 2.11 25.58 -0.86
CA LEU A 356 3.40 25.23 -1.45
C LEU A 356 3.97 26.48 -2.14
N GLN A 357 5.04 27.07 -1.57
CA GLN A 357 5.70 28.29 -2.09
C GLN A 357 6.46 28.05 -3.38
#